data_49a923c0df9b9d9f6d3834653473b77e
#
_entry.id   49a923c0df9b9d9f6d3834653473b77e
#
_cell.length_a   1.000
_cell.length_b   1.000
_cell.length_c   1.000
_cell.angle_alpha   90.00
_cell.angle_beta   90.00
_cell.angle_gamma   90.00
#
_symmetry.space_group_name_H-M   'P 1'
#
loop_
_entity.id
_entity.type
_entity.pdbx_description
1 polymer ?
#
loop_
_entity_poly.entity_id
_entity_poly.type
_entity_poly.pdbx_seq_one_letter_code
_entity_poly.pdbx_strand_id
1 'polypeptide(L)'
;MLVTAQWLAAHLEDPDLVVVDLRWDEEGRGRARYEEGHVPGARFLDWATDLVDPDHELAFMLADPERFAAALERSGISDHSVVVAYADAGHSGPFRLWWGCGVYGHPDQICILDGGLEAWVGEGHALSGDVPNEPEGSWTPRPGTDLTATRADVLATRDDENAVLLDSREPDKFRGTTVWFETGAIAADADGVASTPRGSLRAGRVPWAVSVPWSRLYGPDLRMRSREELSALFASVGAAPGRRAITYCGVGISASALLYALKRAGIEQAALYDAGWDEWGRDPELPVARGG
;
A
#
# COMPACT_ATOMS: atom_id res chain seq x y z
N MET A 1 -0.34 -6.91 11.86
CA MET A 1 -1.20 -8.12 11.99
C MET A 1 -2.52 -7.90 11.26
N LEU A 2 -3.24 -8.96 10.77
CA LEU A 2 -4.65 -8.82 10.36
C LEU A 2 -5.55 -9.07 11.56
N VAL A 3 -6.60 -8.26 11.69
CA VAL A 3 -7.64 -8.40 12.73
C VAL A 3 -9.02 -8.52 12.09
N THR A 4 -9.95 -9.21 12.75
CA THR A 4 -11.34 -9.35 12.31
C THR A 4 -12.20 -8.20 12.83
N ALA A 5 -13.38 -7.96 12.24
CA ALA A 5 -14.32 -6.97 12.74
C ALA A 5 -14.79 -7.31 14.16
N GLN A 6 -14.99 -8.60 14.46
CA GLN A 6 -15.34 -9.06 15.80
C GLN A 6 -14.24 -8.74 16.83
N TRP A 7 -12.96 -8.95 16.46
CA TRP A 7 -11.84 -8.57 17.33
C TRP A 7 -11.84 -7.06 17.59
N LEU A 8 -11.95 -6.26 16.54
CA LEU A 8 -11.98 -4.79 16.66
C LEU A 8 -13.13 -4.33 17.54
N ALA A 9 -14.34 -4.87 17.35
CA ALA A 9 -15.51 -4.51 18.15
C ALA A 9 -15.32 -4.80 19.66
N ALA A 10 -14.60 -5.87 20.00
CA ALA A 10 -14.30 -6.24 21.38
C ALA A 10 -13.22 -5.34 22.04
N HIS A 11 -12.45 -4.57 21.24
CA HIS A 11 -11.30 -3.79 21.73
C HIS A 11 -11.47 -2.27 21.52
N LEU A 12 -12.63 -1.80 21.03
CA LEU A 12 -12.85 -0.36 20.76
C LEU A 12 -12.64 0.54 21.99
N GLU A 13 -12.86 0.00 23.18
CA GLU A 13 -12.70 0.74 24.46
C GLU A 13 -11.28 0.63 25.03
N ASP A 14 -10.34 -0.05 24.37
CA ASP A 14 -8.97 -0.17 24.84
C ASP A 14 -8.26 1.20 24.75
N PRO A 15 -7.66 1.69 25.83
CA PRO A 15 -7.14 3.06 25.91
C PRO A 15 -5.99 3.36 24.94
N ASP A 16 -5.25 2.32 24.53
CA ASP A 16 -4.11 2.46 23.61
C ASP A 16 -4.49 2.15 22.16
N LEU A 17 -5.76 1.78 21.90
CA LEU A 17 -6.24 1.51 20.55
C LEU A 17 -6.60 2.79 19.82
N VAL A 18 -6.02 2.97 18.64
CA VAL A 18 -6.40 4.03 17.69
C VAL A 18 -6.91 3.38 16.41
N VAL A 19 -8.13 3.70 16.01
CA VAL A 19 -8.70 3.25 14.74
C VAL A 19 -8.54 4.34 13.69
N VAL A 20 -8.06 3.97 12.49
CA VAL A 20 -7.78 4.93 11.41
C VAL A 20 -8.50 4.51 10.13
N ASP A 21 -9.32 5.42 9.61
CA ASP A 21 -10.01 5.29 8.32
C ASP A 21 -9.13 5.88 7.22
N LEU A 22 -8.71 5.04 6.26
CA LEU A 22 -7.91 5.43 5.11
C LEU A 22 -8.70 5.25 3.80
N ARG A 23 -10.03 5.35 3.84
CA ARG A 23 -10.84 5.30 2.62
C ARG A 23 -10.47 6.44 1.68
N TRP A 24 -10.32 6.09 0.42
CA TRP A 24 -9.88 7.00 -0.63
C TRP A 24 -10.55 6.61 -1.95
N ASP A 25 -10.76 7.56 -2.81
CA ASP A 25 -11.11 7.33 -4.22
C ASP A 25 -10.50 8.43 -5.11
N GLU A 26 -10.51 8.17 -6.42
CA GLU A 26 -9.92 9.08 -7.42
C GLU A 26 -10.64 10.43 -7.51
N GLU A 27 -11.85 10.56 -6.95
CA GLU A 27 -12.65 11.79 -6.90
C GLU A 27 -12.45 12.58 -5.60
N GLY A 28 -11.61 12.09 -4.68
CA GLY A 28 -11.27 12.77 -3.42
C GLY A 28 -12.39 12.76 -2.38
N ARG A 29 -13.30 11.79 -2.42
CA ARG A 29 -14.45 11.70 -1.52
C ARG A 29 -14.19 10.97 -0.20
N GLY A 30 -12.96 10.52 0.03
CA GLY A 30 -12.62 9.72 1.22
C GLY A 30 -13.13 10.35 2.51
N ARG A 31 -12.86 11.64 2.72
CA ARG A 31 -13.33 12.38 3.90
C ARG A 31 -14.86 12.49 3.98
N ALA A 32 -15.54 12.79 2.89
CA ALA A 32 -17.00 12.88 2.89
C ALA A 32 -17.65 11.53 3.26
N ARG A 33 -17.12 10.43 2.73
CA ARG A 33 -17.55 9.07 3.05
C ARG A 33 -17.28 8.70 4.51
N TYR A 34 -16.18 9.18 5.09
CA TYR A 34 -15.90 9.04 6.52
C TYR A 34 -16.93 9.79 7.36
N GLU A 35 -17.28 11.03 7.00
CA GLU A 35 -18.29 11.84 7.70
C GLU A 35 -19.71 11.27 7.58
N GLU A 36 -20.04 10.58 6.49
CA GLU A 36 -21.30 9.85 6.32
C GLU A 36 -21.42 8.65 7.27
N GLY A 37 -20.28 8.01 7.61
CA GLY A 37 -20.25 6.90 8.54
C GLY A 37 -18.91 6.16 8.54
N HIS A 38 -18.40 5.89 9.73
CA HIS A 38 -17.12 5.22 9.98
C HIS A 38 -17.21 4.27 11.18
N VAL A 39 -16.20 3.45 11.41
CA VAL A 39 -16.07 2.63 12.62
C VAL A 39 -16.07 3.55 13.85
N PRO A 40 -16.88 3.30 14.89
CA PRO A 40 -16.93 4.17 16.07
C PRO A 40 -15.53 4.50 16.62
N GLY A 41 -15.27 5.78 16.87
CA GLY A 41 -13.98 6.25 17.36
C GLY A 41 -12.86 6.35 16.31
N ALA A 42 -13.11 5.94 15.07
CA ALA A 42 -12.09 6.03 14.02
C ALA A 42 -11.78 7.49 13.66
N ARG A 43 -10.52 7.75 13.33
CA ARG A 43 -10.02 9.03 12.82
C ARG A 43 -9.69 8.90 11.34
N PHE A 44 -9.90 9.95 10.59
CA PHE A 44 -9.61 9.97 9.16
C PHE A 44 -8.17 10.38 8.89
N LEU A 45 -7.49 9.61 8.05
CA LEU A 45 -6.18 9.93 7.51
C LEU A 45 -6.21 9.71 6.00
N ASP A 46 -5.95 10.76 5.23
CA ASP A 46 -5.83 10.66 3.78
C ASP A 46 -4.41 10.26 3.40
N TRP A 47 -4.22 8.99 3.08
CA TRP A 47 -2.89 8.48 2.71
C TRP A 47 -2.27 9.22 1.51
N ALA A 48 -3.10 9.76 0.60
CA ALA A 48 -2.64 10.41 -0.64
C ALA A 48 -2.14 11.85 -0.42
N THR A 49 -2.44 12.45 0.74
CA THR A 49 -1.99 13.81 1.09
C THR A 49 -1.17 13.84 2.37
N ASP A 50 -1.55 13.03 3.37
CA ASP A 50 -0.93 13.07 4.70
C ASP A 50 0.36 12.25 4.78
N LEU A 51 0.45 11.13 4.03
CA LEU A 51 1.58 10.21 4.07
C LEU A 51 2.58 10.40 2.92
N VAL A 52 2.43 11.46 2.14
CA VAL A 52 3.24 11.69 0.94
C VAL A 52 4.00 13.02 1.01
N ASP A 53 5.11 13.10 0.27
CA ASP A 53 5.83 14.33 0.01
C ASP A 53 5.18 15.06 -1.19
N PRO A 54 4.48 16.19 -0.98
CA PRO A 54 3.79 16.91 -2.04
C PRO A 54 4.76 17.64 -2.98
N ASP A 55 5.99 17.88 -2.53
CA ASP A 55 7.00 18.66 -3.25
C ASP A 55 7.93 17.74 -4.07
N HIS A 56 7.79 16.41 -3.94
CA HIS A 56 8.59 15.47 -4.70
C HIS A 56 8.20 15.46 -6.19
N GLU A 57 9.19 15.32 -7.08
CA GLU A 57 8.98 15.27 -8.54
C GLU A 57 8.15 14.06 -9.00
N LEU A 58 8.25 12.93 -8.28
CA LEU A 58 7.44 11.73 -8.49
C LEU A 58 6.20 11.76 -7.61
N ALA A 59 5.11 11.17 -8.11
CA ALA A 59 3.84 11.15 -7.41
C ALA A 59 3.85 10.20 -6.20
N PHE A 60 3.21 10.61 -5.12
CA PHE A 60 2.93 9.81 -3.92
C PHE A 60 4.15 9.20 -3.21
N MET A 61 5.34 9.77 -3.40
CA MET A 61 6.51 9.35 -2.62
C MET A 61 6.27 9.52 -1.12
N LEU A 62 6.82 8.62 -0.31
CA LEU A 62 6.65 8.68 1.13
C LEU A 62 7.13 10.03 1.68
N ALA A 63 6.32 10.66 2.53
CA ALA A 63 6.69 11.86 3.25
C ALA A 63 7.99 11.68 4.05
N ASP A 64 8.75 12.75 4.25
CA ASP A 64 9.88 12.74 5.16
C ASP A 64 9.44 12.38 6.60
N PRO A 65 10.40 12.01 7.49
CA PRO A 65 10.07 11.54 8.84
C PRO A 65 9.26 12.52 9.67
N GLU A 66 9.53 13.83 9.55
CA GLU A 66 8.87 14.88 10.35
C GLU A 66 7.42 15.08 9.89
N ARG A 67 7.20 15.15 8.59
CA ARG A 67 5.86 15.28 8.00
C ARG A 67 5.02 14.02 8.28
N PHE A 68 5.62 12.84 8.14
CA PHE A 68 4.95 11.57 8.43
C PHE A 68 4.55 11.51 9.91
N ALA A 69 5.46 11.84 10.85
CA ALA A 69 5.18 11.90 12.27
C ALA A 69 4.02 12.85 12.59
N ALA A 70 4.07 14.08 12.05
CA ALA A 70 3.01 15.06 12.26
C ALA A 70 1.63 14.58 11.76
N ALA A 71 1.57 13.81 10.68
CA ALA A 71 0.31 13.21 10.21
C ALA A 71 -0.24 12.17 11.18
N LEU A 72 0.63 11.32 11.75
CA LEU A 72 0.24 10.33 12.75
C LEU A 72 -0.22 10.99 14.06
N GLU A 73 0.51 12.00 14.53
CA GLU A 73 0.17 12.74 15.75
C GLU A 73 -1.20 13.42 15.63
N ARG A 74 -1.49 14.09 14.52
CA ARG A 74 -2.83 14.66 14.24
C ARG A 74 -3.93 13.60 14.24
N SER A 75 -3.59 12.37 13.89
CA SER A 75 -4.49 11.21 13.98
C SER A 75 -4.50 10.55 15.36
N GLY A 76 -3.89 11.19 16.37
CA GLY A 76 -3.82 10.73 17.76
C GLY A 76 -2.95 9.49 17.98
N ILE A 77 -2.11 9.17 17.03
CA ILE A 77 -1.21 8.02 17.13
C ILE A 77 0.04 8.43 17.91
N SER A 78 0.39 7.63 18.92
CA SER A 78 1.59 7.76 19.73
C SER A 78 2.49 6.54 19.57
N ASP A 79 3.73 6.61 20.07
CA ASP A 79 4.70 5.51 20.00
C ASP A 79 4.17 4.19 20.59
N HIS A 80 3.28 4.26 21.59
CA HIS A 80 2.72 3.11 22.30
C HIS A 80 1.36 2.65 21.75
N SER A 81 0.78 3.38 20.83
CA SER A 81 -0.55 3.06 20.27
C SER A 81 -0.54 1.73 19.52
N VAL A 82 -1.59 0.96 19.69
CA VAL A 82 -1.99 -0.13 18.79
C VAL A 82 -2.93 0.46 17.76
N VAL A 83 -2.54 0.47 16.49
CA VAL A 83 -3.33 1.10 15.45
C VAL A 83 -4.05 0.05 14.62
N VAL A 84 -5.37 0.17 14.49
CA VAL A 84 -6.15 -0.59 13.50
C VAL A 84 -6.48 0.31 12.33
N ALA A 85 -5.84 0.03 11.20
CA ALA A 85 -6.05 0.73 9.93
C ALA A 85 -7.07 0.00 9.06
N TYR A 86 -8.01 0.73 8.48
CA TYR A 86 -8.97 0.16 7.53
C TYR A 86 -9.26 1.12 6.37
N ALA A 87 -9.81 0.56 5.30
CA ALA A 87 -10.39 1.26 4.16
C ALA A 87 -11.53 0.42 3.58
N ASP A 88 -11.95 0.68 2.35
CA ASP A 88 -12.81 -0.24 1.60
C ASP A 88 -12.08 -1.58 1.39
N ALA A 89 -12.82 -2.68 1.31
CA ALA A 89 -12.26 -4.02 1.17
C ALA A 89 -11.35 -4.12 -0.08
N GLY A 90 -10.15 -4.65 0.12
CA GLY A 90 -9.15 -4.78 -0.93
C GLY A 90 -8.37 -3.49 -1.26
N HIS A 91 -8.69 -2.35 -0.65
CA HIS A 91 -7.92 -1.11 -0.85
C HIS A 91 -6.58 -1.15 -0.12
N SER A 92 -5.54 -0.54 -0.71
CA SER A 92 -4.15 -0.67 -0.24
C SER A 92 -3.69 0.44 0.72
N GLY A 93 -4.51 1.44 1.03
CA GLY A 93 -4.16 2.53 1.96
C GLY A 93 -3.66 2.06 3.33
N PRO A 94 -4.33 1.10 4.00
CA PRO A 94 -3.86 0.55 5.27
C PRO A 94 -2.47 -0.08 5.21
N PHE A 95 -2.13 -0.71 4.09
CA PHE A 95 -0.80 -1.30 3.88
C PHE A 95 0.26 -0.23 3.61
N ARG A 96 -0.13 0.90 2.99
CA ARG A 96 0.75 2.05 2.84
C ARG A 96 1.15 2.64 4.18
N LEU A 97 0.20 2.80 5.11
CA LEU A 97 0.46 3.24 6.48
C LEU A 97 1.36 2.23 7.22
N TRP A 98 1.06 0.92 7.12
CA TRP A 98 1.88 -0.13 7.71
C TRP A 98 3.34 -0.08 7.22
N TRP A 99 3.53 0.07 5.91
CA TRP A 99 4.87 0.15 5.34
C TRP A 99 5.62 1.40 5.80
N GLY A 100 4.98 2.57 5.79
CA GLY A 100 5.58 3.82 6.25
C GLY A 100 5.99 3.78 7.73
N CYS A 101 5.14 3.23 8.60
CA CYS A 101 5.50 2.99 10.00
C CYS A 101 6.71 2.04 10.13
N GLY A 102 6.77 1.00 9.32
CA GLY A 102 7.91 0.08 9.30
C GLY A 102 9.20 0.74 8.82
N VAL A 103 9.14 1.62 7.81
CA VAL A 103 10.28 2.42 7.32
C VAL A 103 10.79 3.34 8.41
N TYR A 104 9.91 3.87 9.25
CA TYR A 104 10.25 4.76 10.36
C TYR A 104 10.32 4.08 11.72
N GLY A 105 10.61 2.78 11.76
CA GLY A 105 11.02 2.06 12.96
C GLY A 105 9.90 1.49 13.84
N HIS A 106 8.65 1.44 13.32
CA HIS A 106 7.48 0.92 14.03
C HIS A 106 6.78 -0.21 13.26
N PRO A 107 7.47 -1.33 12.93
CA PRO A 107 6.95 -2.35 12.01
C PRO A 107 5.74 -3.12 12.56
N ASP A 108 5.58 -3.19 13.88
CA ASP A 108 4.54 -3.98 14.55
C ASP A 108 3.34 -3.15 15.03
N GLN A 109 3.38 -1.83 14.82
CA GLN A 109 2.37 -0.91 15.36
C GLN A 109 1.02 -1.04 14.65
N ILE A 110 1.02 -1.38 13.36
CA ILE A 110 -0.18 -1.34 12.53
C ILE A 110 -0.81 -2.74 12.40
N CYS A 111 -2.05 -2.84 12.85
CA CYS A 111 -2.98 -3.91 12.50
C CYS A 111 -3.89 -3.46 11.36
N ILE A 112 -4.31 -4.38 10.51
CA ILE A 112 -5.18 -4.08 9.37
C ILE A 112 -6.50 -4.84 9.53
N LEU A 113 -7.63 -4.15 9.42
CA LEU A 113 -8.96 -4.76 9.44
C LEU A 113 -9.18 -5.56 8.15
N ASP A 114 -9.19 -6.88 8.29
CA ASP A 114 -9.34 -7.80 7.16
C ASP A 114 -10.75 -7.78 6.59
N GLY A 115 -10.86 -7.45 5.31
CA GLY A 115 -12.13 -7.21 4.62
C GLY A 115 -12.70 -5.80 4.80
N GLY A 116 -11.93 -4.88 5.41
CA GLY A 116 -12.24 -3.45 5.45
C GLY A 116 -13.57 -3.09 6.11
N LEU A 117 -14.12 -1.94 5.73
CA LEU A 117 -15.40 -1.45 6.24
C LEU A 117 -16.56 -2.40 5.91
N GLU A 118 -16.49 -3.07 4.77
CA GLU A 118 -17.52 -4.04 4.35
C GLU A 118 -17.60 -5.23 5.30
N ALA A 119 -16.48 -5.69 5.83
CA ALA A 119 -16.48 -6.76 6.85
C ALA A 119 -17.10 -6.27 8.16
N TRP A 120 -16.80 -5.03 8.59
CA TRP A 120 -17.41 -4.43 9.77
C TRP A 120 -18.93 -4.35 9.67
N VAL A 121 -19.42 -3.80 8.57
CA VAL A 121 -20.87 -3.66 8.32
C VAL A 121 -21.53 -5.02 8.09
N GLY A 122 -20.86 -5.91 7.34
CA GLY A 122 -21.38 -7.25 7.02
C GLY A 122 -21.54 -8.16 8.24
N GLU A 123 -20.76 -7.94 9.30
CA GLU A 123 -20.88 -8.62 10.59
C GLU A 123 -21.92 -7.96 11.53
N GLY A 124 -22.61 -6.91 11.04
CA GLY A 124 -23.73 -6.26 11.76
C GLY A 124 -23.31 -5.17 12.75
N HIS A 125 -22.08 -4.71 12.70
CA HIS A 125 -21.59 -3.63 13.55
C HIS A 125 -22.07 -2.26 13.02
N ALA A 126 -22.43 -1.37 13.95
CA ALA A 126 -22.91 -0.03 13.61
C ALA A 126 -21.78 0.89 13.16
N LEU A 127 -22.13 1.87 12.33
CA LEU A 127 -21.29 3.01 12.02
C LEU A 127 -21.61 4.20 12.92
N SER A 128 -20.65 5.10 13.12
CA SER A 128 -20.82 6.40 13.77
C SER A 128 -20.59 7.52 12.75
N GLY A 129 -21.30 8.64 12.92
CA GLY A 129 -20.96 9.91 12.27
C GLY A 129 -20.27 10.89 13.21
N ASP A 130 -19.98 10.48 14.45
CA ASP A 130 -19.37 11.33 15.47
C ASP A 130 -17.85 11.39 15.27
N VAL A 131 -17.34 12.53 14.84
CA VAL A 131 -15.89 12.74 14.67
C VAL A 131 -15.23 12.87 16.05
N PRO A 132 -14.27 11.99 16.40
CA PRO A 132 -13.59 12.05 17.68
C PRO A 132 -12.85 13.38 17.87
N ASN A 133 -12.96 13.96 19.06
CA ASN A 133 -12.20 15.15 19.47
C ASN A 133 -11.15 14.77 20.54
N GLU A 134 -10.35 13.79 20.21
CA GLU A 134 -9.25 13.34 21.08
C GLU A 134 -7.99 14.19 20.88
N PRO A 135 -7.09 14.27 21.87
CA PRO A 135 -5.84 15.00 21.75
C PRO A 135 -4.95 14.41 20.65
N GLU A 136 -4.03 15.22 20.15
CA GLU A 136 -2.95 14.76 19.27
C GLU A 136 -2.09 13.73 19.99
N GLY A 137 -1.50 12.81 19.21
CA GLY A 137 -0.54 11.83 19.71
C GLY A 137 0.86 12.41 19.85
N SER A 138 1.80 11.52 20.17
CA SER A 138 3.23 11.82 20.18
C SER A 138 3.98 10.64 19.58
N TRP A 139 4.48 10.82 18.36
CA TRP A 139 5.09 9.76 17.59
C TRP A 139 6.49 10.14 17.09
N THR A 140 7.47 9.30 17.37
CA THR A 140 8.87 9.59 17.12
C THR A 140 9.42 8.67 16.02
N PRO A 141 9.78 9.19 14.83
CA PRO A 141 10.43 8.39 13.81
C PRO A 141 11.80 7.90 14.28
N ARG A 142 12.11 6.64 13.96
CA ARG A 142 13.35 5.95 14.32
C ARG A 142 13.94 5.31 13.07
N PRO A 143 15.24 4.95 13.05
CA PRO A 143 15.77 4.10 12.00
C PRO A 143 14.96 2.82 11.89
N GLY A 144 14.36 2.60 10.72
CA GLY A 144 13.45 1.49 10.48
C GLY A 144 14.11 0.24 9.94
N THR A 145 13.26 -0.68 9.54
CA THR A 145 13.67 -1.92 8.87
C THR A 145 13.95 -1.69 7.38
N ASP A 146 14.69 -2.61 6.77
CA ASP A 146 15.06 -2.57 5.34
C ASP A 146 13.86 -2.97 4.45
N LEU A 147 12.84 -2.09 4.43
CA LEU A 147 11.58 -2.28 3.68
C LEU A 147 11.56 -1.51 2.35
N THR A 148 12.62 -0.78 2.04
CA THR A 148 12.71 0.04 0.83
C THR A 148 13.70 -0.53 -0.17
N ALA A 149 13.40 -0.37 -1.44
CA ALA A 149 14.30 -0.68 -2.56
C ALA A 149 14.42 0.52 -3.48
N THR A 150 15.59 0.71 -4.04
CA THR A 150 15.89 1.75 -5.02
C THR A 150 15.81 1.21 -6.44
N ARG A 151 15.85 2.09 -7.43
CA ARG A 151 16.02 1.73 -8.84
C ARG A 151 17.27 0.85 -9.08
N ALA A 152 18.36 1.12 -8.37
CA ALA A 152 19.58 0.31 -8.47
C ALA A 152 19.35 -1.12 -7.95
N ASP A 153 18.57 -1.27 -6.87
CA ASP A 153 18.20 -2.60 -6.36
C ASP A 153 17.32 -3.35 -7.36
N VAL A 154 16.37 -2.67 -8.02
CA VAL A 154 15.56 -3.28 -9.08
C VAL A 154 16.44 -3.75 -10.24
N LEU A 155 17.37 -2.92 -10.71
CA LEU A 155 18.32 -3.30 -11.78
C LEU A 155 19.15 -4.52 -11.38
N ALA A 156 19.59 -4.60 -10.13
CA ALA A 156 20.39 -5.73 -9.62
C ALA A 156 19.62 -7.07 -9.65
N THR A 157 18.29 -7.06 -9.55
CA THR A 157 17.49 -8.31 -9.63
C THR A 157 17.53 -8.99 -11.00
N ARG A 158 17.96 -8.28 -12.05
CA ARG A 158 17.98 -8.80 -13.42
C ARG A 158 18.85 -10.05 -13.58
N ASP A 159 20.02 -10.01 -12.97
CA ASP A 159 21.05 -11.02 -13.13
C ASP A 159 21.27 -11.83 -11.82
N ASP A 160 20.42 -11.64 -10.82
CA ASP A 160 20.45 -12.34 -9.53
C ASP A 160 19.42 -13.48 -9.51
N GLU A 161 19.88 -14.72 -9.63
CA GLU A 161 19.02 -15.92 -9.55
C GLU A 161 18.34 -16.08 -8.18
N ASN A 162 18.84 -15.40 -7.13
CA ASN A 162 18.27 -15.41 -5.77
C ASN A 162 17.31 -14.25 -5.51
N ALA A 163 17.01 -13.44 -6.52
CA ALA A 163 16.06 -12.36 -6.42
C ALA A 163 14.87 -12.54 -7.38
N VAL A 164 13.74 -11.92 -7.05
CA VAL A 164 12.57 -11.82 -7.91
C VAL A 164 11.98 -10.41 -7.83
N LEU A 165 11.61 -9.86 -8.98
CA LEU A 165 10.89 -8.60 -9.08
C LEU A 165 9.40 -8.86 -9.38
N LEU A 166 8.52 -8.34 -8.53
CA LEU A 166 7.08 -8.58 -8.60
C LEU A 166 6.33 -7.27 -8.90
N ASP A 167 5.51 -7.29 -9.92
CA ASP A 167 4.64 -6.17 -10.32
C ASP A 167 3.21 -6.42 -9.83
N SER A 168 2.71 -5.57 -8.95
CA SER A 168 1.37 -5.70 -8.38
C SER A 168 0.26 -5.04 -9.19
N ARG A 169 0.59 -4.40 -10.31
CA ARG A 169 -0.39 -3.73 -11.16
C ARG A 169 -1.30 -4.74 -11.87
N GLU A 170 -2.51 -4.29 -12.19
CA GLU A 170 -3.44 -5.08 -12.97
C GLU A 170 -2.90 -5.38 -14.38
N PRO A 171 -3.39 -6.46 -15.03
CA PRO A 171 -2.82 -6.98 -16.28
C PRO A 171 -2.78 -6.00 -17.45
N ASP A 172 -3.71 -5.06 -17.53
CA ASP A 172 -3.73 -4.01 -18.56
C ASP A 172 -2.51 -3.08 -18.46
N LYS A 173 -2.16 -2.69 -17.22
CA LYS A 173 -1.00 -1.86 -16.92
C LYS A 173 0.31 -2.63 -17.11
N PHE A 174 0.35 -3.88 -16.68
CA PHE A 174 1.50 -4.77 -16.88
C PHE A 174 1.78 -5.02 -18.37
N ARG A 175 0.74 -5.23 -19.18
CA ARG A 175 0.87 -5.40 -20.63
C ARG A 175 1.16 -4.10 -21.38
N GLY A 176 0.98 -2.95 -20.74
CA GLY A 176 1.25 -1.64 -21.34
C GLY A 176 0.17 -1.14 -22.27
N THR A 177 -1.10 -1.44 -22.00
CA THR A 177 -2.25 -0.85 -22.68
C THR A 177 -2.70 0.44 -22.01
N THR A 178 -2.50 0.53 -20.69
CA THR A 178 -2.80 1.71 -19.89
C THR A 178 -1.66 1.97 -18.88
N VAL A 179 -1.64 3.18 -18.35
CA VAL A 179 -0.92 3.53 -17.12
C VAL A 179 -1.93 4.02 -16.08
N TRP A 180 -1.62 3.90 -14.81
CA TRP A 180 -2.37 4.59 -13.76
C TRP A 180 -1.59 5.82 -13.31
N PHE A 181 -2.28 6.94 -13.14
CA PHE A 181 -1.70 8.16 -12.66
C PHE A 181 -2.74 9.00 -11.89
N GLU A 182 -2.41 9.49 -10.72
CA GLU A 182 -3.16 10.33 -9.77
C GLU A 182 -4.71 10.24 -9.80
N THR A 183 -5.31 10.41 -10.97
CA THR A 183 -6.77 10.49 -11.16
C THR A 183 -7.34 9.33 -11.99
N GLY A 184 -6.61 8.23 -12.09
CA GLY A 184 -7.10 7.02 -12.75
C GLY A 184 -6.26 6.51 -13.91
N ALA A 185 -6.85 5.61 -14.69
CA ALA A 185 -6.18 4.96 -15.80
C ALA A 185 -6.15 5.85 -17.04
N ILE A 186 -4.98 6.01 -17.65
CA ILE A 186 -4.74 6.73 -18.89
C ILE A 186 -4.33 5.72 -19.97
N ALA A 187 -5.02 5.76 -21.13
CA ALA A 187 -4.65 4.92 -22.26
C ALA A 187 -3.31 5.36 -22.86
N ALA A 188 -2.47 4.39 -23.21
CA ALA A 188 -1.26 4.65 -23.97
C ALA A 188 -1.59 4.79 -25.47
N ASP A 189 -0.84 5.62 -26.17
CA ASP A 189 -0.91 5.75 -27.63
C ASP A 189 -0.29 4.53 -28.36
N ALA A 190 -0.19 4.60 -29.69
CA ALA A 190 0.37 3.53 -30.51
C ALA A 190 1.84 3.25 -30.21
N ASP A 191 2.59 4.28 -29.79
CA ASP A 191 4.00 4.16 -29.41
C ASP A 191 4.17 3.66 -27.99
N GLY A 192 3.06 3.55 -27.22
CA GLY A 192 3.04 3.09 -25.85
C GLY A 192 3.41 4.19 -24.86
N VAL A 193 3.03 5.41 -25.14
CA VAL A 193 3.26 6.57 -24.27
C VAL A 193 1.91 7.16 -23.84
N ALA A 194 1.79 7.42 -22.54
CA ALA A 194 0.66 8.16 -21.99
C ALA A 194 1.09 9.59 -21.65
N SER A 195 0.23 10.56 -21.94
CA SER A 195 0.43 11.95 -21.51
C SER A 195 -0.21 12.13 -20.14
N THR A 196 0.59 12.46 -19.13
CA THR A 196 0.14 12.70 -17.77
C THR A 196 0.33 14.18 -17.39
N PRO A 197 -0.32 14.68 -16.33
CA PRO A 197 -0.09 16.06 -15.85
C PRO A 197 1.39 16.36 -15.52
N ARG A 198 2.17 15.33 -15.18
CA ARG A 198 3.62 15.44 -14.89
C ARG A 198 4.51 15.06 -16.09
N GLY A 199 3.98 15.06 -17.31
CA GLY A 199 4.71 14.75 -18.55
C GLY A 199 4.47 13.33 -19.08
N SER A 200 5.28 12.90 -20.04
CA SER A 200 5.14 11.60 -20.71
C SER A 200 5.52 10.44 -19.80
N LEU A 201 4.74 9.37 -19.86
CA LEU A 201 4.98 8.13 -19.14
C LEU A 201 4.83 6.95 -20.09
N ARG A 202 5.89 6.15 -20.27
CA ARG A 202 5.83 4.94 -21.09
C ARG A 202 4.96 3.88 -20.43
N ALA A 203 4.12 3.22 -21.19
CA ALA A 203 3.34 2.08 -20.73
C ALA A 203 4.13 0.77 -20.91
N GLY A 204 3.93 -0.20 -20.02
CA GLY A 204 4.64 -1.47 -20.02
C GLY A 204 5.09 -1.89 -18.65
N ARG A 205 6.14 -2.72 -18.62
CA ARG A 205 6.70 -3.28 -17.39
C ARG A 205 8.21 -3.34 -17.44
N VAL A 206 8.84 -3.54 -16.28
CA VAL A 206 10.24 -3.99 -16.20
C VAL A 206 10.34 -5.35 -16.89
N PRO A 207 11.24 -5.55 -17.87
CA PRO A 207 11.22 -6.76 -18.74
C PRO A 207 11.28 -8.10 -18.02
N TRP A 208 11.93 -8.17 -16.87
CA TRP A 208 12.09 -9.39 -16.06
C TRP A 208 11.13 -9.47 -14.87
N ALA A 209 10.22 -8.52 -14.72
CA ALA A 209 9.22 -8.56 -13.65
C ALA A 209 8.19 -9.65 -13.88
N VAL A 210 7.77 -10.28 -12.79
CA VAL A 210 6.68 -11.27 -12.77
C VAL A 210 5.41 -10.59 -12.27
N SER A 211 4.30 -10.80 -13.00
CA SER A 211 3.00 -10.22 -12.66
C SER A 211 2.34 -10.94 -11.50
N VAL A 212 2.06 -10.19 -10.44
CA VAL A 212 1.23 -10.60 -9.30
C VAL A 212 0.22 -9.49 -9.01
N PRO A 213 -0.84 -9.36 -9.83
CA PRO A 213 -1.87 -8.34 -9.61
C PRO A 213 -2.36 -8.35 -8.16
N TRP A 214 -2.52 -7.16 -7.58
CA TRP A 214 -2.95 -7.02 -6.18
C TRP A 214 -4.25 -7.77 -5.90
N SER A 215 -5.15 -7.85 -6.87
CA SER A 215 -6.41 -8.59 -6.77
C SER A 215 -6.22 -10.08 -6.46
N ARG A 216 -5.07 -10.69 -6.81
CA ARG A 216 -4.75 -12.09 -6.47
C ARG A 216 -4.45 -12.32 -4.99
N LEU A 217 -4.23 -11.28 -4.21
CA LEU A 217 -3.95 -11.37 -2.78
C LEU A 217 -5.21 -11.68 -1.96
N TYR A 218 -6.39 -11.50 -2.55
CA TYR A 218 -7.66 -11.57 -1.86
C TYR A 218 -8.52 -12.74 -2.33
N GLY A 219 -9.37 -13.24 -1.43
CA GLY A 219 -10.45 -14.15 -1.72
C GLY A 219 -11.67 -13.47 -2.37
N PRO A 220 -12.72 -14.23 -2.69
CA PRO A 220 -13.96 -13.67 -3.26
C PRO A 220 -14.69 -12.69 -2.33
N ASP A 221 -14.44 -12.79 -1.02
CA ASP A 221 -14.96 -11.94 0.04
C ASP A 221 -14.07 -10.71 0.31
N LEU A 222 -13.08 -10.47 -0.54
CA LEU A 222 -12.07 -9.42 -0.44
C LEU A 222 -11.26 -9.43 0.87
N ARG A 223 -11.30 -10.54 1.63
CA ARG A 223 -10.34 -10.79 2.72
C ARG A 223 -9.02 -11.29 2.16
N MET A 224 -7.93 -10.94 2.83
CA MET A 224 -6.62 -11.43 2.41
C MET A 224 -6.56 -12.95 2.53
N ARG A 225 -6.00 -13.61 1.52
CA ARG A 225 -5.81 -15.06 1.51
C ARG A 225 -5.04 -15.55 2.74
N SER A 226 -5.24 -16.81 3.09
CA SER A 226 -4.51 -17.46 4.17
C SER A 226 -2.99 -17.47 3.89
N ARG A 227 -2.21 -17.67 4.94
CA ARG A 227 -0.75 -17.77 4.82
C ARG A 227 -0.35 -18.89 3.85
N GLU A 228 -1.03 -20.00 3.87
CA GLU A 228 -0.80 -21.18 3.03
C GLU A 228 -1.09 -20.87 1.56
N GLU A 229 -2.23 -20.22 1.28
CA GLU A 229 -2.59 -19.81 -0.08
C GLU A 229 -1.62 -18.76 -0.64
N LEU A 230 -1.20 -17.77 0.17
CA LEU A 230 -0.20 -16.79 -0.21
C LEU A 230 1.17 -17.45 -0.48
N SER A 231 1.58 -18.39 0.38
CA SER A 231 2.83 -19.13 0.17
C SER A 231 2.81 -19.93 -1.14
N ALA A 232 1.69 -20.58 -1.47
CA ALA A 232 1.53 -21.29 -2.73
C ALA A 232 1.52 -20.35 -3.93
N LEU A 233 0.83 -19.19 -3.82
CA LEU A 233 0.84 -18.14 -4.83
C LEU A 233 2.26 -17.66 -5.12
N PHE A 234 3.01 -17.32 -4.09
CA PHE A 234 4.36 -16.77 -4.23
C PHE A 234 5.36 -17.81 -4.75
N ALA A 235 5.26 -19.06 -4.29
CA ALA A 235 6.07 -20.14 -4.84
C ALA A 235 5.84 -20.33 -6.35
N SER A 236 4.61 -20.17 -6.84
CA SER A 236 4.28 -20.29 -8.27
C SER A 236 4.92 -19.22 -9.16
N VAL A 237 5.36 -18.10 -8.56
CA VAL A 237 6.00 -16.98 -9.24
C VAL A 237 7.48 -16.83 -8.87
N GLY A 238 8.06 -17.84 -8.22
CA GLY A 238 9.46 -17.89 -7.88
C GLY A 238 9.88 -17.10 -6.64
N ALA A 239 8.94 -16.58 -5.86
CA ALA A 239 9.22 -15.97 -4.57
C ALA A 239 9.10 -17.03 -3.46
N ALA A 240 10.13 -17.17 -2.63
CA ALA A 240 10.20 -18.17 -1.57
C ALA A 240 11.03 -17.66 -0.37
N PRO A 241 10.87 -18.24 0.82
CA PRO A 241 11.74 -17.95 1.94
C PRO A 241 13.23 -18.12 1.58
N GLY A 242 14.06 -17.15 1.95
CA GLY A 242 15.48 -17.11 1.61
C GLY A 242 15.83 -16.46 0.26
N ARG A 243 14.84 -16.16 -0.60
CA ARG A 243 15.04 -15.34 -1.80
C ARG A 243 14.66 -13.88 -1.53
N ARG A 244 15.41 -12.96 -2.12
CA ARG A 244 15.07 -11.54 -2.09
C ARG A 244 13.87 -11.27 -3.02
N ALA A 245 12.86 -10.57 -2.54
CA ALA A 245 11.74 -10.12 -3.36
C ALA A 245 11.66 -8.59 -3.36
N ILE A 246 11.54 -7.98 -4.54
CA ILE A 246 11.23 -6.56 -4.65
C ILE A 246 9.85 -6.43 -5.25
N THR A 247 8.99 -5.62 -4.63
CA THR A 247 7.66 -5.31 -5.13
C THR A 247 7.63 -3.90 -5.71
N TYR A 248 6.87 -3.69 -6.77
CA TYR A 248 6.56 -2.37 -7.28
C TYR A 248 5.15 -2.31 -7.89
N CYS A 249 4.65 -1.08 -8.05
CA CYS A 249 3.43 -0.81 -8.81
C CYS A 249 3.57 0.48 -9.62
N GLY A 250 2.53 1.28 -9.72
CA GLY A 250 2.59 2.62 -10.31
C GLY A 250 3.40 3.59 -9.46
N VAL A 251 2.99 3.71 -8.19
CA VAL A 251 3.41 4.73 -7.22
C VAL A 251 3.48 4.17 -5.78
N GLY A 252 3.85 2.93 -5.60
CA GLY A 252 4.10 2.32 -4.28
C GLY A 252 2.87 1.85 -3.49
N ILE A 253 1.63 2.12 -3.92
CA ILE A 253 0.44 1.87 -3.10
C ILE A 253 0.05 0.38 -3.11
N SER A 254 -0.34 -0.20 -4.24
CA SER A 254 -0.73 -1.62 -4.28
C SER A 254 0.45 -2.56 -4.02
N ALA A 255 1.67 -2.10 -4.28
CA ALA A 255 2.88 -2.86 -3.96
C ALA A 255 3.15 -2.96 -2.45
N SER A 256 2.63 -2.05 -1.62
CA SER A 256 2.71 -2.18 -0.15
C SER A 256 1.84 -3.35 0.37
N ALA A 257 0.66 -3.57 -0.24
CA ALA A 257 -0.16 -4.76 0.07
C ALA A 257 0.54 -6.06 -0.37
N LEU A 258 1.20 -6.05 -1.54
CA LEU A 258 1.98 -7.19 -2.01
C LEU A 258 3.18 -7.48 -1.09
N LEU A 259 3.89 -6.44 -0.63
CA LEU A 259 4.97 -6.57 0.35
C LEU A 259 4.47 -7.17 1.68
N TYR A 260 3.34 -6.67 2.19
CA TYR A 260 2.72 -7.21 3.39
C TYR A 260 2.37 -8.69 3.24
N ALA A 261 1.77 -9.07 2.11
CA ALA A 261 1.41 -10.45 1.82
C ALA A 261 2.65 -11.37 1.73
N LEU A 262 3.78 -10.89 1.18
CA LEU A 262 5.06 -11.62 1.17
C LEU A 262 5.57 -11.87 2.59
N LYS A 263 5.60 -10.82 3.44
CA LYS A 263 5.98 -10.96 4.86
C LYS A 263 5.07 -11.95 5.58
N ARG A 264 3.75 -11.87 5.37
CA ARG A 264 2.79 -12.82 5.93
C ARG A 264 3.03 -14.26 5.47
N ALA A 265 3.49 -14.46 4.24
CA ALA A 265 3.87 -15.78 3.72
C ALA A 265 5.24 -16.28 4.23
N GLY A 266 5.96 -15.50 5.02
CA GLY A 266 7.27 -15.85 5.57
C GLY A 266 8.45 -15.50 4.65
N ILE A 267 8.25 -14.64 3.66
CA ILE A 267 9.32 -14.13 2.78
C ILE A 267 9.85 -12.83 3.37
N GLU A 268 10.79 -12.96 4.31
CA GLU A 268 11.29 -11.85 5.12
C GLU A 268 12.20 -10.89 4.34
N GLN A 269 12.93 -11.36 3.34
CA GLN A 269 13.82 -10.55 2.50
C GLN A 269 13.03 -9.87 1.38
N ALA A 270 12.03 -9.09 1.74
CA ALA A 270 11.17 -8.38 0.80
C ALA A 270 11.17 -6.87 1.05
N ALA A 271 11.22 -6.08 -0.03
CA ALA A 271 11.25 -4.62 0.00
C ALA A 271 10.36 -4.01 -1.09
N LEU A 272 9.94 -2.76 -0.88
CA LEU A 272 9.11 -1.98 -1.80
C LEU A 272 9.98 -0.98 -2.58
N TYR A 273 9.89 -0.99 -3.89
CA TYR A 273 10.36 0.08 -4.75
C TYR A 273 9.25 1.14 -4.87
N ASP A 274 9.35 2.17 -4.04
CA ASP A 274 8.29 3.18 -3.85
C ASP A 274 8.05 4.04 -5.08
N ALA A 275 9.10 4.52 -5.72
CA ALA A 275 9.03 5.30 -6.96
C ALA A 275 8.34 4.55 -8.12
N GLY A 276 8.42 3.24 -8.12
CA GLY A 276 7.64 2.34 -8.97
C GLY A 276 7.74 2.64 -10.46
N TRP A 277 6.59 2.51 -11.13
CA TRP A 277 6.51 2.77 -12.56
C TRP A 277 6.60 4.26 -12.90
N ASP A 278 6.28 5.15 -11.97
CA ASP A 278 6.35 6.59 -12.20
C ASP A 278 7.80 7.06 -12.42
N GLU A 279 8.78 6.47 -11.71
CA GLU A 279 10.20 6.69 -12.00
C GLU A 279 10.64 5.88 -13.24
N TRP A 280 10.38 4.57 -13.25
CA TRP A 280 10.90 3.68 -14.29
C TRP A 280 10.40 4.02 -15.68
N GLY A 281 9.12 4.29 -15.83
CA GLY A 281 8.48 4.60 -17.10
C GLY A 281 8.88 5.95 -17.70
N ARG A 282 9.32 6.89 -16.86
CA ARG A 282 9.78 8.23 -17.32
C ARG A 282 11.20 8.22 -17.84
N ASP A 283 12.06 7.38 -17.29
CA ASP A 283 13.48 7.34 -17.69
C ASP A 283 13.66 6.63 -19.05
N PRO A 284 14.01 7.35 -20.14
CA PRO A 284 14.14 6.75 -21.48
C PRO A 284 15.28 5.71 -21.58
N GLU A 285 16.25 5.75 -20.68
CA GLU A 285 17.39 4.83 -20.67
C GLU A 285 17.05 3.46 -20.05
N LEU A 286 15.95 3.38 -19.30
CA LEU A 286 15.54 2.12 -18.67
C LEU A 286 14.76 1.23 -19.65
N PRO A 287 15.00 -0.09 -19.62
CA PRO A 287 14.33 -1.01 -20.53
C PRO A 287 12.85 -1.19 -20.17
N VAL A 288 12.01 -1.28 -21.18
CA VAL A 288 10.55 -1.51 -21.04
C VAL A 288 10.12 -2.64 -21.96
N ALA A 289 9.29 -3.55 -21.43
CA ALA A 289 8.60 -4.57 -22.22
C ALA A 289 7.10 -4.28 -22.28
N ARG A 290 6.44 -4.64 -23.38
CA ARG A 290 5.00 -4.54 -23.62
C ARG A 290 4.44 -5.85 -24.16
N GLY A 291 3.14 -6.05 -24.03
CA GLY A 291 2.48 -7.29 -24.49
C GLY A 291 2.72 -8.47 -23.55
N GLY A 292 2.37 -9.69 -24.01
CA GLY A 292 2.57 -10.93 -23.26
C GLY A 292 1.36 -11.35 -22.46
#